data_06254747276986f11aca86951605f943
#
_entry.id   06254747276986f11aca86951605f943
#
_cell.length_a   1.000
_cell.length_b   1.000
_cell.length_c   1.000
_cell.angle_alpha   90.00
_cell.angle_beta   90.00
_cell.angle_gamma   90.00
#
_symmetry.space_group_name_H-M   'P 1'
#
loop_
_entity.id
_entity.type
_entity.pdbx_description
1 polymer ?
#
loop_
_entity_poly.entity_id
_entity_poly.type
_entity_poly.pdbx_seq_one_letter_code
_entity_poly.pdbx_strand_id
1 'polypeptide(L)'
;KFIKKYLWFIEASTNARVFPEIYEVPLAEIKTELKSLSENLISLKELMRNTDWEKYLAHIYRLSYSMRWNQYQRSTPISVMSHKVVVAYISYVIGMIGNEKWEENDIQEMLMRAVYHDVPEVITGDIITPTKKAVPGFVELLEEVEKTMMDDYLFGYITAEYKDFLSPYILHPFDDELGKKVKYADIFSALIEAKIEDRIGNHFFHEKYQTILAHISRISHPWVEFLLKEILFHFDNVWDDVIRPNYD
;
A
#
# COMPACT_ATOMS: atom_id res chain seq x y z
N LYS A 1 -3.05 -10.50 -18.02
CA LYS A 1 -2.82 -11.95 -17.81
C LYS A 1 -1.40 -12.23 -17.36
N PHE A 2 -0.36 -11.67 -18.03
CA PHE A 2 1.05 -11.87 -17.67
C PHE A 2 1.35 -11.42 -16.23
N ILE A 3 1.02 -10.18 -15.85
CA ILE A 3 1.29 -9.63 -14.51
C ILE A 3 0.69 -10.53 -13.41
N LYS A 4 -0.56 -10.98 -13.56
CA LYS A 4 -1.19 -11.89 -12.59
C LYS A 4 -0.41 -13.20 -12.43
N LYS A 5 0.04 -13.80 -13.55
CA LYS A 5 0.85 -15.02 -13.51
C LYS A 5 2.24 -14.79 -12.92
N TYR A 6 2.83 -13.62 -13.17
CA TYR A 6 4.11 -13.26 -12.60
C TYR A 6 4.05 -13.09 -11.08
N LEU A 7 2.99 -12.48 -10.57
CA LEU A 7 2.75 -12.40 -9.12
C LEU A 7 2.57 -13.80 -8.51
N TRP A 8 1.83 -14.69 -9.14
CA TRP A 8 1.73 -16.10 -8.70
C TRP A 8 3.07 -16.82 -8.70
N PHE A 9 3.93 -16.53 -9.69
CA PHE A 9 5.29 -17.07 -9.72
C PHE A 9 6.12 -16.63 -8.52
N ILE A 10 6.06 -15.34 -8.15
CA ILE A 10 6.76 -14.80 -6.97
C ILE A 10 6.24 -15.45 -5.69
N GLU A 11 4.92 -15.53 -5.53
CA GLU A 11 4.27 -16.14 -4.37
C GLU A 11 4.68 -17.62 -4.23
N ALA A 12 4.54 -18.40 -5.31
CA ALA A 12 4.91 -19.81 -5.33
C ALA A 12 6.41 -20.01 -5.09
N SER A 13 7.28 -19.15 -5.65
CA SER A 13 8.73 -19.21 -5.44
C SER A 13 9.10 -18.91 -3.98
N THR A 14 8.41 -17.99 -3.34
CA THR A 14 8.62 -17.68 -1.92
C THR A 14 8.19 -18.85 -1.04
N ASN A 15 7.02 -19.42 -1.29
CA ASN A 15 6.47 -20.53 -0.53
C ASN A 15 7.25 -21.84 -0.75
N ALA A 16 7.81 -22.05 -1.95
CA ALA A 16 8.64 -23.23 -2.27
C ALA A 16 9.91 -23.30 -1.42
N ARG A 17 10.37 -22.21 -0.82
CA ARG A 17 11.50 -22.23 0.12
C ARG A 17 11.17 -22.94 1.43
N VAL A 18 9.88 -22.96 1.81
CA VAL A 18 9.39 -23.59 3.04
C VAL A 18 8.75 -24.94 2.74
N PHE A 19 8.04 -25.07 1.62
CA PHE A 19 7.30 -26.26 1.21
C PHE A 19 7.63 -26.66 -0.23
N PRO A 20 8.90 -27.08 -0.53
CA PRO A 20 9.32 -27.37 -1.90
C PRO A 20 8.46 -28.46 -2.58
N GLU A 21 8.09 -29.51 -1.86
CA GLU A 21 7.33 -30.66 -2.37
C GLU A 21 5.93 -30.25 -2.89
N ILE A 22 5.33 -29.20 -2.33
CA ILE A 22 4.01 -28.71 -2.72
C ILE A 22 4.10 -27.78 -3.95
N TYR A 23 5.17 -26.99 -4.03
CA TYR A 23 5.27 -25.90 -5.01
C TYR A 23 6.14 -26.19 -6.24
N GLU A 24 6.89 -27.30 -6.25
CA GLU A 24 7.78 -27.66 -7.38
C GLU A 24 7.01 -27.77 -8.71
N VAL A 25 5.91 -28.53 -8.72
CA VAL A 25 5.09 -28.72 -9.93
C VAL A 25 4.38 -27.43 -10.33
N PRO A 26 3.65 -26.72 -9.44
CA PRO A 26 3.04 -25.45 -9.78
C PRO A 26 4.04 -24.40 -10.29
N LEU A 27 5.25 -24.35 -9.75
CA LEU A 27 6.29 -23.43 -10.22
C LEU A 27 6.74 -23.75 -11.65
N ALA A 28 6.93 -25.01 -11.99
CA ALA A 28 7.30 -25.43 -13.33
C ALA A 28 6.22 -25.08 -14.36
N GLU A 29 4.96 -25.29 -14.01
CA GLU A 29 3.80 -24.93 -14.84
C GLU A 29 3.71 -23.42 -15.05
N ILE A 30 3.79 -22.62 -13.97
CA ILE A 30 3.74 -21.15 -14.04
C ILE A 30 4.90 -20.61 -14.90
N LYS A 31 6.12 -21.13 -14.74
CA LYS A 31 7.29 -20.75 -15.56
C LYS A 31 7.04 -21.01 -17.06
N THR A 32 6.47 -22.14 -17.38
CA THR A 32 6.16 -22.52 -18.76
C THR A 32 5.12 -21.58 -19.37
N GLU A 33 4.05 -21.26 -18.63
CA GLU A 33 3.04 -20.34 -19.09
C GLU A 33 3.59 -18.89 -19.23
N LEU A 34 4.42 -18.43 -18.29
CA LEU A 34 5.05 -17.11 -18.35
C LEU A 34 5.95 -17.00 -19.59
N LYS A 35 6.73 -18.04 -19.88
CA LYS A 35 7.56 -18.09 -21.08
C LYS A 35 6.72 -17.94 -22.33
N SER A 36 5.65 -18.71 -22.47
CA SER A 36 4.73 -18.62 -23.61
C SER A 36 4.09 -17.22 -23.73
N LEU A 37 3.64 -16.62 -22.63
CA LEU A 37 3.06 -15.27 -22.62
C LEU A 37 4.07 -14.18 -22.98
N SER A 38 5.36 -14.38 -22.70
CA SER A 38 6.43 -13.40 -22.98
C SER A 38 6.95 -13.45 -24.41
N GLU A 39 6.70 -14.53 -25.15
CA GLU A 39 7.30 -14.75 -26.49
C GLU A 39 6.98 -13.63 -27.49
N ASN A 40 5.84 -12.97 -27.34
CA ASN A 40 5.37 -11.91 -28.25
C ASN A 40 5.63 -10.49 -27.75
N LEU A 41 6.26 -10.31 -26.56
CA LEU A 41 6.46 -9.00 -25.93
C LEU A 41 7.92 -8.83 -25.49
N ILE A 42 8.68 -8.00 -26.22
CA ILE A 42 10.12 -7.81 -26.00
C ILE A 42 10.41 -7.35 -24.56
N SER A 43 9.67 -6.36 -24.06
CA SER A 43 9.81 -5.84 -22.69
C SER A 43 9.54 -6.90 -21.61
N LEU A 44 8.62 -7.82 -21.86
CA LEU A 44 8.34 -8.91 -20.92
C LEU A 44 9.41 -9.99 -20.94
N LYS A 45 10.08 -10.23 -22.11
CA LYS A 45 11.24 -11.12 -22.18
C LYS A 45 12.42 -10.58 -21.36
N GLU A 46 12.64 -9.28 -21.40
CA GLU A 46 13.67 -8.61 -20.59
C GLU A 46 13.37 -8.74 -19.10
N LEU A 47 12.14 -8.45 -18.68
CA LEU A 47 11.71 -8.62 -17.31
C LEU A 47 11.93 -10.06 -16.80
N MET A 48 11.61 -11.08 -17.60
CA MET A 48 11.78 -12.48 -17.22
C MET A 48 13.24 -12.95 -17.20
N ARG A 49 14.12 -12.30 -17.93
CA ARG A 49 15.56 -12.60 -17.93
C ARG A 49 16.35 -11.86 -16.86
N ASN A 50 15.77 -10.79 -16.34
CA ASN A 50 16.39 -9.93 -15.35
C ASN A 50 16.09 -10.47 -13.94
N THR A 51 17.03 -11.17 -13.36
CA THR A 51 16.92 -11.73 -12.00
C THR A 51 16.83 -10.65 -10.93
N ASP A 52 17.27 -9.42 -11.21
CA ASP A 52 17.22 -8.32 -10.27
C ASP A 52 15.78 -7.82 -10.08
N TRP A 53 14.97 -7.83 -11.15
CA TRP A 53 13.53 -7.56 -11.04
C TRP A 53 12.80 -8.58 -10.17
N GLU A 54 13.17 -9.84 -10.22
CA GLU A 54 12.60 -10.87 -9.34
C GLU A 54 12.89 -10.56 -7.87
N LYS A 55 14.11 -10.14 -7.56
CA LYS A 55 14.51 -9.73 -6.20
C LYS A 55 13.74 -8.48 -5.75
N TYR A 56 13.67 -7.45 -6.61
CA TYR A 56 12.90 -6.24 -6.34
C TYR A 56 11.46 -6.57 -5.96
N LEU A 57 10.77 -7.33 -6.80
CA LEU A 57 9.37 -7.71 -6.58
C LEU A 57 9.20 -8.61 -5.36
N ALA A 58 10.16 -9.51 -5.07
CA ALA A 58 10.14 -10.32 -3.86
C ALA A 58 10.25 -9.47 -2.59
N HIS A 59 11.06 -8.40 -2.61
CA HIS A 59 11.09 -7.42 -1.51
C HIS A 59 9.76 -6.68 -1.37
N ILE A 60 9.21 -6.14 -2.46
CA ILE A 60 7.90 -5.47 -2.43
C ILE A 60 6.82 -6.42 -1.88
N TYR A 61 6.86 -7.70 -2.24
CA TYR A 61 5.88 -8.69 -1.76
C TYR A 61 5.94 -8.89 -0.23
N ARG A 62 7.08 -8.61 0.42
CA ARG A 62 7.19 -8.66 1.90
C ARG A 62 6.20 -7.73 2.60
N LEU A 63 5.74 -6.65 1.96
CA LEU A 63 4.69 -5.78 2.50
C LEU A 63 3.36 -6.52 2.75
N SER A 64 3.13 -7.67 2.11
CA SER A 64 1.99 -8.54 2.39
C SER A 64 2.06 -9.20 3.76
N TYR A 65 3.26 -9.30 4.34
CA TYR A 65 3.52 -9.87 5.66
C TYR A 65 3.82 -8.81 6.71
N SER A 66 4.09 -7.57 6.32
CA SER A 66 4.25 -6.44 7.23
C SER A 66 2.86 -6.01 7.71
N MET A 67 2.58 -6.24 9.01
CA MET A 67 1.26 -5.96 9.58
C MET A 67 1.21 -4.55 10.15
N ARG A 68 0.16 -3.82 9.79
CA ARG A 68 -0.14 -2.50 10.36
C ARG A 68 -0.67 -2.65 11.78
N TRP A 69 -0.49 -1.59 12.59
CA TRP A 69 -0.92 -1.57 13.99
C TRP A 69 -0.29 -2.69 14.82
N ASN A 70 0.94 -3.10 14.49
CA ASN A 70 1.64 -4.24 15.06
C ASN A 70 1.82 -4.22 16.59
N GLN A 71 1.58 -3.07 17.23
CA GLN A 71 1.61 -2.90 18.69
C GLN A 71 0.23 -3.10 19.34
N TYR A 72 -0.81 -3.33 18.54
CA TYR A 72 -2.18 -3.50 19.03
C TYR A 72 -2.75 -4.83 18.54
N GLN A 73 -3.43 -5.52 19.45
CA GLN A 73 -4.15 -6.71 19.05
C GLN A 73 -5.35 -6.30 18.20
N ARG A 74 -5.42 -6.82 16.98
CA ARG A 74 -6.51 -6.61 16.04
C ARG A 74 -7.35 -7.86 15.88
N SER A 75 -8.63 -7.66 15.65
CA SER A 75 -9.55 -8.75 15.28
C SER A 75 -9.37 -9.16 13.82
N THR A 76 -9.09 -8.19 12.97
CA THR A 76 -8.81 -8.41 11.54
C THR A 76 -7.43 -7.87 11.17
N PRO A 77 -6.43 -8.74 10.96
CA PRO A 77 -5.11 -8.32 10.53
C PRO A 77 -5.15 -7.59 9.18
N ILE A 78 -4.44 -6.48 9.07
CA ILE A 78 -4.27 -5.74 7.82
C ILE A 78 -2.77 -5.59 7.53
N SER A 79 -2.35 -6.00 6.34
CA SER A 79 -0.98 -5.79 5.89
C SER A 79 -0.79 -4.39 5.32
N VAL A 80 0.46 -3.92 5.29
CA VAL A 80 0.84 -2.68 4.61
C VAL A 80 0.46 -2.74 3.12
N MET A 81 0.59 -3.89 2.47
CA MET A 81 0.16 -4.07 1.09
C MET A 81 -1.34 -3.85 0.92
N SER A 82 -2.18 -4.42 1.79
CA SER A 82 -3.64 -4.24 1.74
C SER A 82 -4.04 -2.80 1.98
N HIS A 83 -3.40 -2.13 2.94
CA HIS A 83 -3.61 -0.71 3.19
C HIS A 83 -3.33 0.15 1.96
N LYS A 84 -2.20 -0.03 1.29
CA LYS A 84 -1.83 0.71 0.07
C LYS A 84 -2.87 0.57 -1.04
N VAL A 85 -3.48 -0.62 -1.18
CA VAL A 85 -4.56 -0.83 -2.14
C VAL A 85 -5.80 -0.01 -1.77
N VAL A 86 -6.15 0.05 -0.48
CA VAL A 86 -7.28 0.88 0.00
C VAL A 86 -6.98 2.36 -0.22
N VAL A 87 -5.78 2.83 0.10
CA VAL A 87 -5.37 4.23 -0.15
C VAL A 87 -5.44 4.56 -1.64
N ALA A 88 -4.97 3.67 -2.52
CA ALA A 88 -5.05 3.86 -3.96
C ALA A 88 -6.51 3.92 -4.44
N TYR A 89 -7.38 3.06 -3.92
CA TYR A 89 -8.80 3.08 -4.25
C TYR A 89 -9.49 4.38 -3.80
N ILE A 90 -9.24 4.82 -2.57
CA ILE A 90 -9.78 6.10 -2.07
C ILE A 90 -9.27 7.25 -2.93
N SER A 91 -7.97 7.31 -3.23
CA SER A 91 -7.37 8.35 -4.08
C SER A 91 -8.00 8.39 -5.47
N TYR A 92 -8.24 7.21 -6.08
CA TYR A 92 -8.91 7.10 -7.37
C TYR A 92 -10.36 7.62 -7.32
N VAL A 93 -11.14 7.16 -6.33
CA VAL A 93 -12.56 7.57 -6.17
C VAL A 93 -12.66 9.09 -6.00
N ILE A 94 -11.80 9.67 -5.16
CA ILE A 94 -11.77 11.11 -4.95
C ILE A 94 -11.38 11.84 -6.25
N GLY A 95 -10.38 11.34 -6.98
CA GLY A 95 -9.97 11.89 -8.27
C GLY A 95 -11.09 11.89 -9.30
N MET A 96 -11.96 10.87 -9.29
CA MET A 96 -13.08 10.75 -10.24
C MET A 96 -14.31 11.57 -9.85
N ILE A 97 -14.57 11.75 -8.56
CA ILE A 97 -15.80 12.41 -8.06
C ILE A 97 -15.58 13.90 -7.79
N GLY A 98 -14.33 14.31 -7.59
CA GLY A 98 -13.99 15.72 -7.34
C GLY A 98 -14.48 16.63 -8.48
N ASN A 99 -15.08 17.79 -8.10
CA ASN A 99 -15.54 18.80 -9.07
C ASN A 99 -14.39 19.54 -9.81
N GLU A 100 -13.16 19.15 -9.55
CA GLU A 100 -11.98 19.67 -10.24
C GLU A 100 -11.83 18.94 -11.58
N LYS A 101 -11.44 19.66 -12.61
CA LYS A 101 -11.07 19.06 -13.90
C LYS A 101 -9.73 18.34 -13.71
N TRP A 102 -9.80 17.05 -13.50
CA TRP A 102 -8.62 16.17 -13.42
C TRP A 102 -8.18 15.78 -14.83
N GLU A 103 -6.90 15.91 -15.07
CA GLU A 103 -6.29 15.26 -16.22
C GLU A 103 -6.02 13.79 -15.88
N GLU A 104 -6.01 12.93 -16.87
CA GLU A 104 -5.71 11.49 -16.69
C GLU A 104 -4.35 11.30 -15.99
N ASN A 105 -3.40 12.19 -16.28
CA ASN A 105 -2.08 12.20 -15.65
C ASN A 105 -2.14 12.45 -14.13
N ASP A 106 -3.04 13.33 -13.64
CA ASP A 106 -3.15 13.62 -12.21
C ASP A 106 -3.62 12.39 -11.43
N ILE A 107 -4.57 11.64 -12.00
CA ILE A 107 -5.07 10.39 -11.40
C ILE A 107 -3.95 9.35 -11.38
N GLN A 108 -3.20 9.23 -12.46
CA GLN A 108 -2.05 8.32 -12.52
C GLN A 108 -0.99 8.67 -11.47
N GLU A 109 -0.63 9.95 -11.33
CA GLU A 109 0.29 10.46 -10.33
C GLU A 109 -0.17 10.11 -8.89
N MET A 110 -1.44 10.35 -8.58
CA MET A 110 -2.00 10.01 -7.28
C MET A 110 -1.96 8.50 -7.01
N LEU A 111 -2.30 7.67 -8.00
CA LEU A 111 -2.23 6.22 -7.88
C LEU A 111 -0.81 5.73 -7.66
N MET A 112 0.17 6.29 -8.39
CA MET A 112 1.59 5.97 -8.19
C MET A 112 2.03 6.30 -6.76
N ARG A 113 1.73 7.50 -6.27
CA ARG A 113 2.04 7.90 -4.88
C ARG A 113 1.37 6.98 -3.87
N ALA A 114 0.08 6.68 -4.04
CA ALA A 114 -0.67 5.81 -3.14
C ALA A 114 -0.12 4.37 -3.10
N VAL A 115 0.38 3.86 -4.23
CA VAL A 115 0.97 2.51 -4.31
C VAL A 115 2.39 2.48 -3.72
N TYR A 116 3.13 3.60 -3.78
CA TYR A 116 4.56 3.59 -3.43
C TYR A 116 4.89 4.24 -2.08
N HIS A 117 3.98 5.00 -1.43
CA HIS A 117 4.28 5.80 -0.23
C HIS A 117 4.86 5.02 0.96
N ASP A 118 4.45 3.79 1.17
CA ASP A 118 4.91 2.93 2.28
C ASP A 118 5.93 1.87 1.81
N VAL A 119 6.55 2.04 0.64
CA VAL A 119 7.59 1.09 0.18
C VAL A 119 8.81 1.05 1.11
N PRO A 120 9.26 2.15 1.74
CA PRO A 120 10.33 2.09 2.73
C PRO A 120 10.07 1.11 3.88
N GLU A 121 8.82 0.84 4.23
CA GLU A 121 8.45 -0.14 5.26
C GLU A 121 8.77 -1.61 4.89
N VAL A 122 9.15 -1.89 3.65
CA VAL A 122 9.76 -3.18 3.27
C VAL A 122 10.99 -3.48 4.12
N ILE A 123 11.71 -2.44 4.53
CA ILE A 123 12.99 -2.50 5.20
C ILE A 123 12.83 -2.27 6.70
N THR A 124 12.20 -1.17 7.07
CA THR A 124 12.05 -0.72 8.47
C THR A 124 10.88 -1.35 9.20
N GLY A 125 9.92 -1.91 8.46
CA GLY A 125 8.62 -2.28 9.00
C GLY A 125 7.74 -1.06 9.31
N ASP A 126 6.50 -1.31 9.71
CA ASP A 126 5.58 -0.23 10.14
C ASP A 126 6.01 0.34 11.50
N ILE A 127 6.67 1.51 11.47
CA ILE A 127 7.03 2.27 12.68
C ILE A 127 5.92 3.27 12.96
N ILE A 128 5.19 3.05 14.05
CA ILE A 128 4.02 3.85 14.39
C ILE A 128 4.34 5.32 14.69
N THR A 129 3.44 6.22 14.33
CA THR A 129 3.59 7.68 14.52
C THR A 129 3.95 8.11 15.94
N PRO A 130 3.40 7.55 17.03
CA PRO A 130 3.82 7.89 18.38
C PRO A 130 5.31 7.63 18.64
N THR A 131 5.85 6.53 18.11
CA THR A 131 7.29 6.22 18.22
C THR A 131 8.12 7.21 17.42
N LYS A 132 7.69 7.55 16.18
CA LYS A 132 8.37 8.56 15.34
C LYS A 132 8.45 9.91 16.03
N LYS A 133 7.44 10.30 16.82
CA LYS A 133 7.36 11.60 17.52
C LYS A 133 7.93 11.57 18.95
N ALA A 134 8.27 10.42 19.50
CA ALA A 134 8.73 10.28 20.88
C ALA A 134 10.09 10.91 21.13
N VAL A 135 10.97 10.96 20.11
CA VAL A 135 12.32 11.46 20.22
C VAL A 135 12.54 12.59 19.19
N PRO A 136 12.92 13.80 19.62
CA PRO A 136 13.29 14.86 18.67
C PRO A 136 14.41 14.41 17.72
N GLY A 137 14.27 14.70 16.42
CA GLY A 137 15.25 14.32 15.40
C GLY A 137 15.15 12.85 14.93
N PHE A 138 14.23 12.05 15.49
CA PHE A 138 14.08 10.64 15.08
C PHE A 138 13.49 10.50 13.68
N VAL A 139 12.60 11.39 13.29
CA VAL A 139 11.99 11.36 11.94
C VAL A 139 13.06 11.59 10.88
N GLU A 140 13.89 12.62 11.05
CA GLU A 140 14.95 12.99 10.13
C GLU A 140 16.00 11.87 10.03
N LEU A 141 16.36 11.27 11.17
CA LEU A 141 17.28 10.13 11.19
C LEU A 141 16.67 8.91 10.50
N LEU A 142 15.38 8.65 10.70
CA LEU A 142 14.69 7.54 10.06
C LEU A 142 14.65 7.71 8.54
N GLU A 143 14.35 8.91 8.05
CA GLU A 143 14.34 9.23 6.62
C GLU A 143 15.74 9.02 5.99
N GLU A 144 16.80 9.41 6.67
CA GLU A 144 18.18 9.18 6.22
C GLU A 144 18.52 7.69 6.17
N VAL A 145 18.12 6.94 7.20
CA VAL A 145 18.30 5.48 7.26
C VAL A 145 17.50 4.80 6.17
N GLU A 146 16.21 5.14 6.01
CA GLU A 146 15.36 4.59 4.98
C GLU A 146 15.93 4.85 3.59
N LYS A 147 16.38 6.07 3.30
CA LYS A 147 17.01 6.42 2.02
C LYS A 147 18.25 5.57 1.74
N THR A 148 19.15 5.45 2.71
CA THR A 148 20.38 4.64 2.56
C THR A 148 20.06 3.17 2.35
N MET A 149 19.16 2.62 3.15
CA MET A 149 18.76 1.23 3.05
C MET A 149 17.98 0.94 1.77
N MET A 150 17.17 1.89 1.27
CA MET A 150 16.49 1.76 -0.02
C MET A 150 17.49 1.64 -1.17
N ASP A 151 18.58 2.41 -1.14
CA ASP A 151 19.64 2.33 -2.14
C ASP A 151 20.32 0.95 -2.11
N ASP A 152 20.63 0.45 -0.93
CA ASP A 152 21.35 -0.82 -0.75
C ASP A 152 20.49 -2.06 -1.03
N TYR A 153 19.23 -2.06 -0.58
CA TYR A 153 18.40 -3.27 -0.51
C TYR A 153 17.24 -3.31 -1.52
N LEU A 154 16.88 -2.20 -2.15
CA LEU A 154 15.79 -2.18 -3.11
C LEU A 154 16.20 -1.59 -4.46
N PHE A 155 16.73 -0.38 -4.47
CA PHE A 155 17.12 0.29 -5.71
C PHE A 155 18.32 -0.36 -6.41
N GLY A 156 19.17 -1.09 -5.67
CA GLY A 156 20.24 -1.89 -6.25
C GLY A 156 19.77 -3.03 -7.18
N TYR A 157 18.47 -3.36 -7.19
CA TYR A 157 17.90 -4.39 -8.04
C TYR A 157 17.25 -3.86 -9.31
N ILE A 158 17.16 -2.55 -9.48
CA ILE A 158 16.57 -1.91 -10.67
C ILE A 158 17.57 -1.00 -11.36
N THR A 159 17.30 -0.66 -12.60
CA THR A 159 18.17 0.26 -13.36
C THR A 159 18.10 1.67 -12.79
N ALA A 160 19.13 2.48 -13.04
CA ALA A 160 19.17 3.88 -12.61
C ALA A 160 17.95 4.69 -13.15
N GLU A 161 17.54 4.43 -14.38
CA GLU A 161 16.36 5.05 -15.00
C GLU A 161 15.08 4.76 -14.19
N TYR A 162 14.86 3.51 -13.78
CA TYR A 162 13.70 3.13 -12.96
C TYR A 162 13.81 3.66 -11.53
N LYS A 163 15.02 3.71 -10.96
CA LYS A 163 15.25 4.36 -9.67
C LYS A 163 14.86 5.82 -9.73
N ASP A 164 15.35 6.57 -10.72
CA ASP A 164 15.05 8.00 -10.89
C ASP A 164 13.54 8.23 -11.08
N PHE A 165 12.87 7.37 -11.85
CA PHE A 165 11.43 7.41 -12.06
C PHE A 165 10.63 7.13 -10.77
N LEU A 166 11.02 6.15 -9.96
CA LEU A 166 10.27 5.73 -8.78
C LEU A 166 10.60 6.54 -7.51
N SER A 167 11.79 7.13 -7.42
CA SER A 167 12.25 7.84 -6.22
C SER A 167 11.30 8.92 -5.72
N PRO A 168 10.69 9.78 -6.56
CA PRO A 168 9.73 10.78 -6.07
C PRO A 168 8.50 10.18 -5.38
N TYR A 169 8.01 9.05 -5.89
CA TYR A 169 6.84 8.36 -5.34
C TYR A 169 7.13 7.61 -4.05
N ILE A 170 8.37 7.22 -3.83
CA ILE A 170 8.80 6.45 -2.67
C ILE A 170 9.32 7.36 -1.56
N LEU A 171 10.18 8.33 -1.90
CA LEU A 171 10.86 9.17 -0.91
C LEU A 171 10.11 10.47 -0.60
N HIS A 172 9.31 10.96 -1.55
CA HIS A 172 8.61 12.25 -1.46
C HIS A 172 7.13 12.14 -1.89
N PRO A 173 6.37 11.14 -1.40
CA PRO A 173 5.03 10.87 -1.92
C PRO A 173 4.02 11.98 -1.65
N PHE A 174 4.28 12.87 -0.66
CA PHE A 174 3.31 13.83 -0.14
C PHE A 174 3.70 15.31 -0.33
N ASP A 175 4.79 15.61 -1.06
CA ASP A 175 5.39 16.96 -1.06
C ASP A 175 4.60 18.02 -1.84
N ASP A 176 3.76 17.65 -2.79
CA ASP A 176 2.96 18.57 -3.61
C ASP A 176 1.45 18.45 -3.34
N GLU A 177 0.63 19.20 -4.09
CA GLU A 177 -0.82 19.22 -3.90
C GLU A 177 -1.47 17.86 -4.19
N LEU A 178 -1.00 17.09 -5.18
CA LEU A 178 -1.49 15.74 -5.44
C LEU A 178 -1.07 14.78 -4.32
N GLY A 179 0.16 14.90 -3.84
CA GLY A 179 0.67 14.14 -2.72
C GLY A 179 -0.09 14.40 -1.43
N LYS A 180 -0.46 15.65 -1.13
CA LYS A 180 -1.30 15.98 0.02
C LYS A 180 -2.66 15.29 -0.03
N LYS A 181 -3.28 15.19 -1.21
CA LYS A 181 -4.55 14.48 -1.39
C LYS A 181 -4.39 12.99 -1.11
N VAL A 182 -3.31 12.38 -1.56
CA VAL A 182 -2.98 10.99 -1.21
C VAL A 182 -2.74 10.85 0.30
N LYS A 183 -2.11 11.83 0.95
CA LYS A 183 -1.97 11.84 2.42
C LYS A 183 -3.31 11.89 3.14
N TYR A 184 -4.29 12.60 2.62
CA TYR A 184 -5.65 12.60 3.20
C TYR A 184 -6.32 11.23 3.02
N ALA A 185 -6.12 10.57 1.88
CA ALA A 185 -6.62 9.22 1.65
C ALA A 185 -5.97 8.19 2.60
N ASP A 186 -4.66 8.32 2.88
CA ASP A 186 -3.91 7.51 3.85
C ASP A 186 -4.47 7.68 5.27
N ILE A 187 -4.61 8.93 5.74
CA ILE A 187 -5.20 9.21 7.07
C ILE A 187 -6.63 8.69 7.16
N PHE A 188 -7.43 8.85 6.09
CA PHE A 188 -8.80 8.38 6.06
C PHE A 188 -8.87 6.84 6.05
N SER A 189 -7.97 6.16 5.35
CA SER A 189 -7.86 4.70 5.42
C SER A 189 -7.58 4.23 6.85
N ALA A 190 -6.64 4.86 7.54
CA ALA A 190 -6.35 4.55 8.95
C ALA A 190 -7.57 4.84 9.86
N LEU A 191 -8.36 5.88 9.57
CA LEU A 191 -9.60 6.18 10.29
C LEU A 191 -10.64 5.06 10.14
N ILE A 192 -10.83 4.58 8.92
CA ILE A 192 -11.75 3.45 8.63
C ILE A 192 -11.25 2.17 9.31
N GLU A 193 -9.95 1.88 9.24
CA GLU A 193 -9.35 0.73 9.91
C GLU A 193 -9.61 0.74 11.43
N ALA A 194 -9.45 1.92 12.07
CA ALA A 194 -9.71 2.07 13.50
C ALA A 194 -11.21 1.99 13.82
N LYS A 195 -12.08 2.56 12.97
CA LYS A 195 -13.53 2.51 13.14
C LYS A 195 -14.07 1.08 13.06
N ILE A 196 -13.54 0.26 12.13
CA ILE A 196 -13.93 -1.16 12.01
C ILE A 196 -13.62 -1.91 13.31
N GLU A 197 -12.41 -1.77 13.83
CA GLU A 197 -12.01 -2.43 15.08
C GLU A 197 -12.84 -1.97 16.29
N ASP A 198 -13.08 -0.66 16.42
CA ASP A 198 -13.93 -0.10 17.48
C ASP A 198 -15.35 -0.68 17.41
N ARG A 199 -15.92 -0.77 16.20
CA ARG A 199 -17.28 -1.25 15.98
C ARG A 199 -17.49 -2.73 16.30
N ILE A 200 -16.47 -3.57 16.12
CA ILE A 200 -16.51 -4.99 16.50
C ILE A 200 -16.15 -5.21 17.96
N GLY A 201 -16.05 -4.16 18.76
CA GLY A 201 -15.85 -4.20 20.21
C GLY A 201 -14.41 -4.19 20.68
N ASN A 202 -13.47 -3.84 19.79
CA ASN A 202 -12.06 -3.66 20.18
C ASN A 202 -11.84 -2.28 20.80
N HIS A 203 -12.07 -2.17 22.10
CA HIS A 203 -12.03 -0.90 22.84
C HIS A 203 -10.70 -0.15 22.75
N PHE A 204 -9.58 -0.83 22.49
CA PHE A 204 -8.29 -0.16 22.26
C PHE A 204 -8.31 0.75 21.03
N PHE A 205 -9.16 0.46 20.06
CA PHE A 205 -9.29 1.26 18.85
C PHE A 205 -10.26 2.44 18.99
N HIS A 206 -11.07 2.48 20.04
CA HIS A 206 -11.96 3.63 20.27
C HIS A 206 -11.18 4.95 20.38
N GLU A 207 -10.16 5.00 21.24
CA GLU A 207 -9.32 6.20 21.40
C GLU A 207 -8.54 6.53 20.11
N LYS A 208 -8.09 5.50 19.36
CA LYS A 208 -7.40 5.70 18.10
C LYS A 208 -8.31 6.32 17.05
N TYR A 209 -9.52 5.79 16.93
CA TYR A 209 -10.55 6.35 16.06
C TYR A 209 -10.83 7.82 16.40
N GLN A 210 -11.08 8.14 17.68
CA GLN A 210 -11.34 9.52 18.11
C GLN A 210 -10.15 10.44 17.83
N THR A 211 -8.94 9.99 18.07
CA THR A 211 -7.72 10.77 17.83
C THR A 211 -7.53 11.08 16.34
N ILE A 212 -7.69 10.08 15.47
CA ILE A 212 -7.54 10.26 14.02
C ILE A 212 -8.68 11.13 13.49
N LEU A 213 -9.92 10.92 13.95
CA LEU A 213 -11.07 11.73 13.58
C LEU A 213 -10.86 13.22 13.96
N ALA A 214 -10.41 13.48 15.19
CA ALA A 214 -10.11 14.82 15.63
C ALA A 214 -8.96 15.47 14.82
N HIS A 215 -7.99 14.69 14.40
CA HIS A 215 -6.89 15.17 13.56
C HIS A 215 -7.38 15.54 12.16
N ILE A 216 -8.05 14.62 11.46
CA ILE A 216 -8.51 14.84 10.09
C ILE A 216 -9.58 15.94 10.01
N SER A 217 -10.45 16.08 11.03
CA SER A 217 -11.50 17.09 11.07
C SER A 217 -10.97 18.54 11.22
N ARG A 218 -9.70 18.72 11.56
CA ARG A 218 -9.04 20.03 11.59
C ARG A 218 -8.49 20.47 10.24
N ILE A 219 -8.45 19.57 9.28
CA ILE A 219 -7.95 19.84 7.94
C ILE A 219 -9.06 20.49 7.14
N SER A 220 -8.93 21.80 6.88
CA SER A 220 -9.87 22.55 6.04
C SER A 220 -9.54 22.32 4.57
N HIS A 221 -10.10 21.27 3.99
CA HIS A 221 -9.92 20.92 2.59
C HIS A 221 -11.19 20.26 2.04
N PRO A 222 -11.68 20.63 0.82
CA PRO A 222 -12.93 20.09 0.27
C PRO A 222 -12.98 18.56 0.20
N TRP A 223 -11.87 17.94 -0.06
CA TRP A 223 -11.76 16.48 -0.11
C TRP A 223 -11.91 15.80 1.24
N VAL A 224 -11.35 16.41 2.28
CA VAL A 224 -11.51 15.92 3.65
C VAL A 224 -12.96 16.08 4.08
N GLU A 225 -13.59 17.18 3.74
CA GLU A 225 -15.01 17.40 4.00
C GLU A 225 -15.88 16.36 3.29
N PHE A 226 -15.58 16.05 2.02
CA PHE A 226 -16.26 15.02 1.27
C PHE A 226 -16.08 13.64 1.92
N LEU A 227 -14.86 13.25 2.27
CA LEU A 227 -14.58 11.98 2.92
C LEU A 227 -15.35 11.81 4.24
N LEU A 228 -15.41 12.88 5.05
CA LEU A 228 -16.09 12.84 6.34
C LEU A 228 -17.60 12.86 6.21
N LYS A 229 -18.16 13.72 5.35
CA LYS A 229 -19.61 13.92 5.23
C LYS A 229 -20.28 12.86 4.37
N GLU A 230 -19.65 12.47 3.26
CA GLU A 230 -20.29 11.58 2.28
C GLU A 230 -19.86 10.12 2.45
N ILE A 231 -18.61 9.86 2.83
CA ILE A 231 -18.13 8.49 2.96
C ILE A 231 -18.29 8.00 4.40
N LEU A 232 -17.69 8.67 5.36
CA LEU A 232 -17.69 8.22 6.76
C LEU A 232 -19.09 8.21 7.37
N PHE A 233 -19.91 9.24 7.08
CA PHE A 233 -21.27 9.34 7.58
C PHE A 233 -22.15 8.17 7.11
N HIS A 234 -22.00 7.74 5.85
CA HIS A 234 -22.75 6.62 5.29
C HIS A 234 -22.16 5.25 5.62
N PHE A 235 -20.91 5.21 6.06
CA PHE A 235 -20.22 3.97 6.38
C PHE A 235 -20.95 3.10 7.40
N ASP A 236 -21.57 3.70 8.41
CA ASP A 236 -22.32 2.97 9.43
C ASP A 236 -23.58 2.29 8.89
N ASN A 237 -24.23 2.91 7.93
CA ASN A 237 -25.45 2.36 7.32
C ASN A 237 -25.15 1.21 6.35
N VAL A 238 -24.05 1.32 5.61
CA VAL A 238 -23.64 0.30 4.61
C VAL A 238 -22.97 -0.89 5.28
N TRP A 239 -22.31 -0.67 6.41
CA TRP A 239 -21.52 -1.73 7.07
C TRP A 239 -22.36 -2.91 7.54
N ASP A 240 -23.55 -2.65 8.08
CA ASP A 240 -24.43 -3.71 8.56
C ASP A 240 -24.92 -4.58 7.39
N ASP A 241 -25.16 -3.99 6.22
CA ASP A 241 -25.58 -4.71 5.01
C ASP A 241 -24.42 -5.54 4.40
N VAL A 242 -23.19 -5.08 4.52
CA VAL A 242 -22.02 -5.77 3.94
C VAL A 242 -21.53 -6.93 4.83
N ILE A 243 -21.55 -6.75 6.16
CA ILE A 243 -21.06 -7.78 7.10
C ILE A 243 -22.13 -8.80 7.47
N ARG A 244 -23.40 -8.40 7.37
CA ARG A 244 -24.54 -9.30 7.57
C ARG A 244 -25.31 -9.43 6.26
N PRO A 245 -24.76 -10.07 5.23
CA PRO A 245 -25.57 -10.38 4.06
C PRO A 245 -26.75 -11.21 4.56
N ASN A 246 -27.96 -10.73 4.27
CA ASN A 246 -29.17 -11.49 4.50
C ASN A 246 -29.03 -12.79 3.70
N TYR A 247 -28.76 -13.87 4.37
CA TYR A 247 -28.91 -15.22 3.84
C TYR A 247 -30.40 -15.56 3.96
N ASP A 248 -31.24 -14.95 3.11
CA ASP A 248 -32.59 -15.42 2.84
C ASP A 248 -32.58 -16.49 1.74
#